data_e3bfb4d8870d766ab37e591f66c95da2
#
_entry.id   e3bfb4d8870d766ab37e591f66c95da2
#
_cell.length_a   1.000
_cell.length_b   1.000
_cell.length_c   1.000
_cell.angle_alpha   90.00
_cell.angle_beta   90.00
_cell.angle_gamma   90.00
#
_symmetry.space_group_name_H-M   'P 1'
#
loop_
_entity.id
_entity.type
_entity.pdbx_description
1 polymer ?
#
loop_
_entity_poly.entity_id
_entity_poly.type
_entity_poly.pdbx_seq_one_letter_code
_entity_poly.pdbx_strand_id
1 'polypeptide(L)'
;MYLRPIFLGIFSFLILTVGRGEMISPLKIPLLMSANFGELRPNHFHSGIDLKTQGRIGLPVYAMDDGYVSRVVVSPWGFGRAVYINHSSGLTTVYGHLDRFAPFIDEIVRRQQYEQEDFSIDCEFAEGEIPVAQGDIIGYSGNSGSSGGPHLHLDIRDTDTQDPMDPQEWLSPLITDDVAPEVRNLVFYTHEGVMGNTTRRMERKAVRASAGSY
;
A
#
# COMPACT_ATOMS: atom_id res chain seq x y z
N MET A 1 -32.70 52.65 -39.50
CA MET A 1 -31.56 51.71 -39.48
C MET A 1 -31.24 51.43 -38.04
N TYR A 2 -31.82 50.34 -37.46
CA TYR A 2 -31.70 50.02 -36.03
C TYR A 2 -30.58 48.99 -35.87
N LEU A 3 -29.47 49.36 -35.17
CA LEU A 3 -28.44 48.43 -34.75
C LEU A 3 -28.96 47.62 -33.52
N ARG A 4 -29.00 46.29 -33.65
CA ARG A 4 -29.22 45.37 -32.55
C ARG A 4 -27.89 45.12 -31.81
N PRO A 5 -27.84 45.21 -30.50
CA PRO A 5 -26.64 44.81 -29.76
C PRO A 5 -26.52 43.27 -29.72
N ILE A 6 -25.33 42.79 -30.13
CA ILE A 6 -24.96 41.38 -29.95
C ILE A 6 -24.45 41.20 -28.50
N PHE A 7 -25.22 40.48 -27.71
CA PHE A 7 -24.77 40.06 -26.38
C PHE A 7 -23.83 38.86 -26.54
N LEU A 8 -22.52 39.08 -26.36
CA LEU A 8 -21.53 38.02 -26.24
C LEU A 8 -21.58 37.48 -24.82
N GLY A 9 -22.25 36.34 -24.61
CA GLY A 9 -22.26 35.63 -23.31
C GLY A 9 -20.89 35.01 -23.07
N ILE A 10 -20.15 35.53 -22.10
CA ILE A 10 -18.92 34.88 -21.61
C ILE A 10 -19.37 33.72 -20.75
N PHE A 11 -19.27 32.49 -21.29
CA PHE A 11 -19.43 31.25 -20.51
C PHE A 11 -18.12 30.99 -19.75
N SER A 12 -18.09 31.41 -18.48
CA SER A 12 -16.97 31.10 -17.59
C SER A 12 -17.07 29.62 -17.21
N PHE A 13 -16.23 28.79 -17.80
CA PHE A 13 -16.08 27.39 -17.42
C PHE A 13 -15.31 27.35 -16.10
N LEU A 14 -16.03 27.16 -14.99
CA LEU A 14 -15.42 26.92 -13.69
C LEU A 14 -14.86 25.49 -13.72
N ILE A 15 -13.56 25.35 -14.00
CA ILE A 15 -12.85 24.08 -13.80
C ILE A 15 -12.76 23.90 -12.29
N LEU A 16 -13.65 23.09 -11.72
CA LEU A 16 -13.43 22.53 -10.39
C LEU A 16 -12.23 21.59 -10.50
N THR A 17 -11.08 22.07 -10.14
CA THR A 17 -9.96 21.19 -9.77
C THR A 17 -10.41 20.49 -8.49
N VAL A 18 -10.84 19.23 -8.60
CA VAL A 18 -10.92 18.33 -7.44
C VAL A 18 -9.50 18.25 -6.92
N GLY A 19 -9.19 19.00 -5.87
CA GLY A 19 -7.92 18.89 -5.17
C GLY A 19 -7.79 17.44 -4.75
N ARG A 20 -6.73 16.75 -5.16
CA ARG A 20 -6.37 15.46 -4.57
C ARG A 20 -6.24 15.70 -3.07
N GLY A 21 -7.12 15.08 -2.28
CA GLY A 21 -6.97 15.08 -0.83
C GLY A 21 -5.57 14.55 -0.49
N GLU A 22 -4.90 15.18 0.44
CA GLU A 22 -3.60 14.70 0.91
C GLU A 22 -3.85 13.42 1.72
N MET A 23 -3.27 12.30 1.30
CA MET A 23 -3.36 11.04 2.04
C MET A 23 -2.70 11.19 3.41
N ILE A 24 -3.38 10.73 4.45
CA ILE A 24 -2.84 10.74 5.82
C ILE A 24 -2.06 9.47 6.12
N SER A 25 -1.29 9.50 7.21
CA SER A 25 -0.61 8.31 7.72
C SER A 25 -1.60 7.20 8.11
N PRO A 26 -1.38 5.94 7.68
CA PRO A 26 -2.19 4.79 8.11
C PRO A 26 -1.95 4.40 9.57
N LEU A 27 -0.91 4.94 10.22
CA LEU A 27 -0.56 4.67 11.63
C LEU A 27 -0.29 5.99 12.36
N LYS A 28 -0.75 6.11 13.60
CA LYS A 28 -0.48 7.29 14.47
C LYS A 28 0.80 7.09 15.30
N ILE A 29 1.86 6.63 14.66
CA ILE A 29 3.23 6.53 15.19
C ILE A 29 4.19 7.04 14.11
N PRO A 30 5.45 7.38 14.42
CA PRO A 30 6.45 7.70 13.41
C PRO A 30 6.56 6.57 12.39
N LEU A 31 6.44 6.89 11.10
CA LEU A 31 6.52 5.92 10.03
C LEU A 31 7.98 5.56 9.77
N LEU A 32 8.32 4.30 10.04
CA LEU A 32 9.61 3.69 9.73
C LEU A 32 9.35 2.48 8.83
N MET A 33 10.05 2.39 7.74
CA MET A 33 9.95 1.25 6.83
C MET A 33 10.85 0.10 7.28
N SER A 34 10.40 -1.13 7.05
CA SER A 34 11.20 -2.36 7.14
C SER A 34 11.48 -2.99 5.79
N ALA A 35 10.69 -2.64 4.76
CA ALA A 35 10.90 -3.06 3.39
C ALA A 35 10.34 -2.01 2.42
N ASN A 36 10.98 -1.91 1.25
CA ASN A 36 10.68 -0.93 0.20
C ASN A 36 9.81 -1.54 -0.92
N PHE A 37 9.17 -0.65 -1.68
CA PHE A 37 8.53 -1.00 -2.95
C PHE A 37 9.56 -1.56 -3.93
N GLY A 38 9.16 -2.58 -4.71
CA GLY A 38 10.01 -3.21 -5.70
C GLY A 38 11.17 -4.05 -5.13
N GLU A 39 11.25 -4.24 -3.81
CA GLU A 39 12.26 -5.10 -3.20
C GLU A 39 12.10 -6.55 -3.66
N LEU A 40 13.22 -7.19 -4.01
CA LEU A 40 13.24 -8.56 -4.52
C LEU A 40 12.85 -9.56 -3.43
N ARG A 41 11.80 -10.32 -3.68
CA ARG A 41 11.35 -11.46 -2.88
C ARG A 41 11.67 -12.78 -3.61
N PRO A 42 11.54 -13.94 -2.98
CA PRO A 42 11.93 -15.23 -3.59
C PRO A 42 11.28 -15.53 -4.95
N ASN A 43 10.08 -15.06 -5.22
CA ASN A 43 9.30 -15.36 -6.43
C ASN A 43 8.53 -14.16 -7.01
N HIS A 44 8.66 -12.98 -6.44
CA HIS A 44 7.98 -11.75 -6.89
C HIS A 44 8.74 -10.51 -6.43
N PHE A 45 8.32 -9.34 -6.90
CA PHE A 45 8.73 -8.06 -6.33
C PHE A 45 7.71 -7.62 -5.26
N HIS A 46 8.18 -6.91 -4.25
CA HIS A 46 7.33 -6.35 -3.20
C HIS A 46 6.41 -5.28 -3.79
N SER A 47 5.10 -5.48 -3.70
CA SER A 47 4.08 -4.64 -4.33
C SER A 47 3.78 -3.34 -3.57
N GLY A 48 4.33 -3.17 -2.38
CA GLY A 48 4.11 -2.01 -1.52
C GLY A 48 5.29 -1.71 -0.63
N ILE A 49 5.00 -1.18 0.55
CA ILE A 49 5.97 -0.96 1.62
C ILE A 49 5.54 -1.66 2.90
N ASP A 50 6.51 -2.06 3.71
CA ASP A 50 6.25 -2.62 5.04
C ASP A 50 6.56 -1.57 6.11
N LEU A 51 5.54 -1.17 6.86
CA LEU A 51 5.63 -0.18 7.94
C LEU A 51 5.80 -0.87 9.29
N LYS A 52 6.87 -0.50 10.03
CA LYS A 52 7.14 -1.04 11.36
C LYS A 52 6.04 -0.66 12.35
N THR A 53 5.59 -1.63 13.14
CA THR A 53 4.60 -1.46 14.21
C THR A 53 5.22 -1.55 15.60
N GLN A 54 6.51 -1.19 15.73
CA GLN A 54 7.28 -1.27 16.98
C GLN A 54 7.35 -2.71 17.57
N GLY A 55 7.31 -3.72 16.70
CA GLY A 55 7.37 -5.14 17.09
C GLY A 55 6.11 -5.69 17.75
N ARG A 56 4.97 -4.99 17.66
CA ARG A 56 3.70 -5.37 18.30
C ARG A 56 2.55 -5.39 17.32
N ILE A 57 1.53 -6.17 17.64
CA ILE A 57 0.23 -6.22 16.96
C ILE A 57 -0.77 -5.30 17.67
N GLY A 58 -1.91 -5.03 17.01
CA GLY A 58 -3.06 -4.35 17.61
C GLY A 58 -2.99 -2.83 17.56
N LEU A 59 -2.07 -2.21 16.82
CA LEU A 59 -2.11 -0.77 16.57
C LEU A 59 -3.27 -0.46 15.63
N PRO A 60 -4.09 0.58 15.92
CA PRO A 60 -5.13 1.01 15.00
C PRO A 60 -4.55 1.37 13.62
N VAL A 61 -5.20 0.88 12.58
CA VAL A 61 -4.91 1.18 11.18
C VAL A 61 -6.02 2.05 10.63
N TYR A 62 -5.67 3.15 10.01
CA TYR A 62 -6.57 4.21 9.57
C TYR A 62 -6.69 4.24 8.04
N ALA A 63 -7.89 4.50 7.53
CA ALA A 63 -8.10 4.80 6.11
C ALA A 63 -7.31 6.07 5.74
N MET A 64 -6.49 5.98 4.70
CA MET A 64 -5.59 7.07 4.30
C MET A 64 -6.32 8.22 3.61
N ASP A 65 -7.47 7.95 2.99
CA ASP A 65 -8.31 8.92 2.29
C ASP A 65 -9.77 8.47 2.35
N ASP A 66 -10.71 9.35 1.99
CA ASP A 66 -12.12 9.02 1.82
C ASP A 66 -12.31 7.97 0.72
N GLY A 67 -13.29 7.08 0.89
CA GLY A 67 -13.56 6.05 -0.11
C GLY A 67 -14.58 5.02 0.36
N TYR A 68 -14.44 3.80 -0.14
CA TYR A 68 -15.26 2.66 0.30
C TYR A 68 -14.41 1.39 0.33
N VAL A 69 -14.73 0.48 1.24
CA VAL A 69 -14.12 -0.85 1.25
C VAL A 69 -14.59 -1.60 0.01
N SER A 70 -13.68 -1.83 -0.94
CA SER A 70 -13.98 -2.50 -2.20
C SER A 70 -13.75 -4.01 -2.14
N ARG A 71 -12.88 -4.47 -1.23
CA ARG A 71 -12.59 -5.89 -1.06
C ARG A 71 -12.06 -6.18 0.34
N VAL A 72 -12.43 -7.34 0.88
CA VAL A 72 -11.88 -7.86 2.15
C VAL A 72 -11.44 -9.30 1.93
N VAL A 73 -10.22 -9.63 2.38
CA VAL A 73 -9.64 -10.96 2.26
C VAL A 73 -9.29 -11.50 3.64
N VAL A 74 -9.61 -12.78 3.87
CA VAL A 74 -9.09 -13.59 4.97
C VAL A 74 -8.47 -14.84 4.39
N SER A 75 -7.17 -15.01 4.56
CA SER A 75 -6.41 -16.14 4.02
C SER A 75 -5.31 -16.55 5.00
N PRO A 76 -4.94 -17.82 5.09
CA PRO A 76 -3.74 -18.24 5.82
C PRO A 76 -2.44 -17.85 5.11
N TRP A 77 -2.51 -17.40 3.84
CA TRP A 77 -1.37 -17.07 2.99
C TRP A 77 -1.42 -15.61 2.50
N GLY A 78 -0.37 -15.19 1.81
CA GLY A 78 -0.27 -13.85 1.21
C GLY A 78 -0.44 -12.75 2.25
N PHE A 79 -1.33 -11.80 2.00
CA PHE A 79 -1.61 -10.67 2.92
C PHE A 79 -2.37 -11.07 4.20
N GLY A 80 -2.79 -12.32 4.34
CA GLY A 80 -3.54 -12.76 5.50
C GLY A 80 -4.93 -12.13 5.59
N ARG A 81 -5.17 -11.32 6.62
CA ARG A 81 -6.31 -10.40 6.68
C ARG A 81 -5.95 -9.11 6.00
N ALA A 82 -6.70 -8.75 4.98
CA ALA A 82 -6.47 -7.52 4.22
C ALA A 82 -7.76 -6.77 3.91
N VAL A 83 -7.68 -5.44 3.91
CA VAL A 83 -8.74 -4.52 3.49
C VAL A 83 -8.24 -3.73 2.30
N TYR A 84 -9.09 -3.62 1.27
CA TYR A 84 -8.87 -2.80 0.09
C TYR A 84 -9.87 -1.65 0.11
N ILE A 85 -9.40 -0.43 -0.10
CA ILE A 85 -10.24 0.76 -0.14
C ILE A 85 -10.03 1.45 -1.49
N ASN A 86 -11.11 1.60 -2.26
CA ASN A 86 -11.11 2.41 -3.47
C ASN A 86 -11.44 3.86 -3.13
N HIS A 87 -10.67 4.77 -3.68
CA HIS A 87 -10.77 6.20 -3.47
C HIS A 87 -11.27 6.90 -4.72
N SER A 88 -11.91 8.04 -4.57
CA SER A 88 -12.37 8.87 -5.69
C SER A 88 -11.24 9.41 -6.57
N SER A 89 -10.00 9.34 -6.08
CA SER A 89 -8.79 9.71 -6.83
C SER A 89 -8.38 8.69 -7.91
N GLY A 90 -9.07 7.54 -8.03
CA GLY A 90 -8.70 6.44 -8.91
C GLY A 90 -7.58 5.56 -8.34
N LEU A 91 -7.33 5.66 -7.03
CA LEU A 91 -6.36 4.86 -6.32
C LEU A 91 -7.06 3.84 -5.41
N THR A 92 -6.42 2.70 -5.22
CA THR A 92 -6.81 1.68 -4.24
C THR A 92 -5.69 1.54 -3.21
N THR A 93 -6.02 1.67 -1.92
CA THR A 93 -5.08 1.35 -0.84
C THR A 93 -5.37 -0.04 -0.29
N VAL A 94 -4.31 -0.83 -0.05
CA VAL A 94 -4.41 -2.20 0.50
C VAL A 94 -3.64 -2.28 1.81
N TYR A 95 -4.33 -2.71 2.85
CA TYR A 95 -3.78 -2.85 4.20
C TYR A 95 -3.70 -4.33 4.55
N GLY A 96 -2.48 -4.88 4.55
CA GLY A 96 -2.22 -6.29 4.76
C GLY A 96 -1.74 -6.68 6.15
N HIS A 97 -1.69 -7.98 6.41
CA HIS A 97 -1.22 -8.63 7.63
C HIS A 97 -1.95 -8.21 8.91
N LEU A 98 -3.22 -7.77 8.79
CA LEU A 98 -4.01 -7.31 9.92
C LEU A 98 -4.21 -8.43 10.97
N ASP A 99 -4.27 -8.05 12.24
CA ASP A 99 -4.64 -8.93 13.36
C ASP A 99 -6.15 -9.17 13.37
N ARG A 100 -6.91 -8.09 13.24
CA ARG A 100 -8.38 -8.07 13.16
C ARG A 100 -8.88 -6.86 12.41
N PHE A 101 -10.09 -6.94 11.93
CA PHE A 101 -10.79 -5.83 11.29
C PHE A 101 -11.43 -4.88 12.32
N ALA A 102 -11.84 -3.69 11.89
CA ALA A 102 -12.72 -2.85 12.66
C ALA A 102 -14.11 -3.53 12.81
N PRO A 103 -14.87 -3.24 13.88
CA PRO A 103 -16.12 -3.97 14.18
C PRO A 103 -17.12 -4.02 13.01
N PHE A 104 -17.28 -2.94 12.25
CA PHE A 104 -18.21 -2.88 11.13
C PHE A 104 -17.81 -3.76 9.95
N ILE A 105 -16.50 -3.93 9.71
CA ILE A 105 -15.96 -4.85 8.69
C ILE A 105 -16.01 -6.29 9.22
N ASP A 106 -15.64 -6.51 10.49
CA ASP A 106 -15.60 -7.83 11.12
C ASP A 106 -16.97 -8.51 11.14
N GLU A 107 -18.04 -7.75 11.33
CA GLU A 107 -19.43 -8.25 11.25
C GLU A 107 -19.77 -8.81 9.87
N ILE A 108 -19.38 -8.09 8.81
CA ILE A 108 -19.58 -8.52 7.43
C ILE A 108 -18.74 -9.77 7.14
N VAL A 109 -17.48 -9.78 7.55
CA VAL A 109 -16.57 -10.92 7.39
C VAL A 109 -17.14 -12.17 8.04
N ARG A 110 -17.58 -12.09 9.31
CA ARG A 110 -18.18 -13.23 10.01
C ARG A 110 -19.43 -13.75 9.29
N ARG A 111 -20.31 -12.86 8.85
CA ARG A 111 -21.51 -13.27 8.10
C ARG A 111 -21.11 -14.05 6.85
N GLN A 112 -20.15 -13.55 6.06
CA GLN A 112 -19.68 -14.24 4.85
C GLN A 112 -19.02 -15.57 5.17
N GLN A 113 -18.23 -15.67 6.24
CA GLN A 113 -17.63 -16.93 6.68
C GLN A 113 -18.68 -17.98 7.06
N TYR A 114 -19.75 -17.58 7.76
CA TYR A 114 -20.85 -18.48 8.11
C TYR A 114 -21.70 -18.89 6.89
N GLU A 115 -21.97 -17.95 5.97
CA GLU A 115 -22.72 -18.21 4.74
C GLU A 115 -21.97 -19.17 3.80
N GLN A 116 -20.65 -19.06 3.73
CA GLN A 116 -19.80 -19.88 2.87
C GLN A 116 -19.29 -21.16 3.57
N GLU A 117 -19.53 -21.28 4.87
CA GLU A 117 -18.99 -22.38 5.70
C GLU A 117 -17.47 -22.53 5.58
N ASP A 118 -16.76 -21.40 5.32
CA ASP A 118 -15.31 -21.36 5.17
C ASP A 118 -14.72 -20.22 6.01
N PHE A 119 -13.57 -20.50 6.62
CA PHE A 119 -12.80 -19.47 7.34
C PHE A 119 -12.13 -18.49 6.38
N SER A 120 -11.67 -18.97 5.24
CA SER A 120 -11.05 -18.15 4.19
C SER A 120 -12.13 -17.54 3.33
N ILE A 121 -12.07 -16.23 3.14
CA ILE A 121 -12.99 -15.49 2.29
C ILE A 121 -12.25 -14.50 1.40
N ASP A 122 -12.86 -14.18 0.28
CA ASP A 122 -12.46 -13.13 -0.63
C ASP A 122 -13.74 -12.48 -1.15
N CYS A 123 -14.10 -11.33 -0.58
CA CYS A 123 -15.37 -10.67 -0.82
C CYS A 123 -15.16 -9.29 -1.42
N GLU A 124 -15.82 -9.02 -2.54
CA GLU A 124 -15.86 -7.72 -3.20
C GLU A 124 -17.17 -7.00 -2.87
N PHE A 125 -17.11 -5.67 -2.80
CA PHE A 125 -18.22 -4.79 -2.45
C PHE A 125 -18.35 -3.66 -3.48
N ALA A 126 -19.60 -3.27 -3.74
CA ALA A 126 -19.90 -2.18 -4.65
C ALA A 126 -19.61 -0.81 -4.01
N GLU A 127 -19.43 0.19 -4.86
CA GLU A 127 -19.31 1.58 -4.43
C GLU A 127 -20.50 2.00 -3.56
N GLY A 128 -20.18 2.64 -2.42
CA GLY A 128 -21.17 3.11 -1.45
C GLY A 128 -21.74 2.04 -0.51
N GLU A 129 -21.41 0.75 -0.68
CA GLU A 129 -21.88 -0.32 0.19
C GLU A 129 -21.25 -0.24 1.59
N ILE A 130 -19.94 0.01 1.65
CA ILE A 130 -19.20 0.16 2.91
C ILE A 130 -18.36 1.45 2.83
N PRO A 131 -18.98 2.63 3.00
CA PRO A 131 -18.24 3.89 2.94
C PRO A 131 -17.30 4.03 4.13
N VAL A 132 -16.14 4.65 3.91
CA VAL A 132 -15.17 5.01 4.93
C VAL A 132 -14.72 6.45 4.73
N ALA A 133 -14.52 7.17 5.82
CA ALA A 133 -13.93 8.49 5.81
C ALA A 133 -12.42 8.41 6.10
N GLN A 134 -11.66 9.38 5.60
CA GLN A 134 -10.26 9.54 5.95
C GLN A 134 -10.09 9.58 7.48
N GLY A 135 -9.24 8.72 8.02
CA GLY A 135 -8.97 8.61 9.44
C GLY A 135 -9.90 7.66 10.21
N ASP A 136 -10.85 7.01 9.55
CA ASP A 136 -11.61 5.92 10.17
C ASP A 136 -10.69 4.73 10.48
N ILE A 137 -10.92 4.09 11.62
CA ILE A 137 -10.23 2.84 11.95
C ILE A 137 -10.84 1.71 11.13
N ILE A 138 -10.03 1.09 10.27
CA ILE A 138 -10.45 -0.02 9.40
C ILE A 138 -10.01 -1.39 9.92
N GLY A 139 -9.05 -1.41 10.82
CA GLY A 139 -8.52 -2.63 11.42
C GLY A 139 -7.38 -2.34 12.37
N TYR A 140 -6.65 -3.39 12.70
CA TYR A 140 -5.52 -3.32 13.64
C TYR A 140 -4.34 -4.09 13.07
N SER A 141 -3.14 -3.52 13.18
CA SER A 141 -1.91 -4.13 12.69
C SER A 141 -1.65 -5.51 13.29
N GLY A 142 -1.04 -6.39 12.53
CA GLY A 142 -0.89 -7.76 12.93
C GLY A 142 0.34 -8.46 12.36
N ASN A 143 0.18 -9.77 12.17
CA ASN A 143 1.19 -10.68 11.61
C ASN A 143 0.50 -11.87 10.91
N SER A 144 -0.67 -11.67 10.29
CA SER A 144 -1.42 -12.73 9.62
C SER A 144 -0.87 -13.02 8.22
N GLY A 145 -1.22 -14.18 7.65
CA GLY A 145 -0.75 -14.58 6.33
C GLY A 145 0.74 -14.93 6.28
N SER A 146 1.36 -14.65 5.15
CA SER A 146 2.78 -14.96 4.91
C SER A 146 3.69 -13.84 5.44
N SER A 147 3.65 -13.58 6.75
CA SER A 147 4.42 -12.53 7.41
C SER A 147 5.46 -13.09 8.37
N GLY A 148 6.67 -12.52 8.35
CA GLY A 148 7.78 -12.93 9.22
C GLY A 148 7.81 -12.26 10.60
N GLY A 149 6.94 -11.29 10.87
CA GLY A 149 6.89 -10.54 12.12
C GLY A 149 5.89 -9.38 12.06
N PRO A 150 5.50 -8.77 13.20
CA PRO A 150 4.51 -7.71 13.25
C PRO A 150 4.90 -6.49 12.42
N HIS A 151 4.07 -6.15 11.43
CA HIS A 151 4.19 -4.95 10.59
C HIS A 151 2.83 -4.66 9.92
N LEU A 152 2.71 -3.50 9.28
CA LEU A 152 1.64 -3.19 8.37
C LEU A 152 2.21 -3.18 6.95
N HIS A 153 1.72 -4.10 6.11
CA HIS A 153 1.95 -4.04 4.66
C HIS A 153 0.97 -3.05 4.04
N LEU A 154 1.46 -2.16 3.20
CA LEU A 154 0.66 -1.14 2.51
C LEU A 154 0.99 -1.12 1.02
N ASP A 155 -0.03 -1.43 0.17
CA ASP A 155 0.03 -1.13 -1.27
C ASP A 155 -0.75 0.15 -1.56
N ILE A 156 -0.33 0.86 -2.60
CA ILE A 156 -1.16 1.79 -3.36
C ILE A 156 -1.19 1.27 -4.79
N ARG A 157 -2.38 1.21 -5.37
CA ARG A 157 -2.61 0.67 -6.72
C ARG A 157 -3.46 1.62 -7.54
N ASP A 158 -3.28 1.57 -8.85
CA ASP A 158 -4.28 2.08 -9.77
C ASP A 158 -5.57 1.25 -9.65
N THR A 159 -6.73 1.90 -9.50
CA THR A 159 -7.99 1.18 -9.25
C THR A 159 -8.45 0.34 -10.44
N ASP A 160 -8.21 0.82 -11.66
CA ASP A 160 -8.71 0.17 -12.87
C ASP A 160 -7.84 -1.03 -13.28
N THR A 161 -6.52 -0.85 -13.24
CA THR A 161 -5.56 -1.87 -13.67
C THR A 161 -5.09 -2.78 -12.54
N GLN A 162 -5.21 -2.33 -11.30
CA GLN A 162 -4.64 -2.95 -10.08
C GLN A 162 -3.11 -3.04 -10.10
N ASP A 163 -2.45 -2.27 -10.97
CA ASP A 163 -1.00 -2.17 -10.99
C ASP A 163 -0.51 -1.48 -9.72
N PRO A 164 0.48 -2.06 -9.02
CA PRO A 164 1.04 -1.46 -7.83
C PRO A 164 1.90 -0.23 -8.16
N MET A 165 1.75 0.80 -7.35
CA MET A 165 2.49 2.05 -7.41
C MET A 165 3.34 2.22 -6.14
N ASP A 166 4.45 2.97 -6.21
CA ASP A 166 5.29 3.19 -5.04
C ASP A 166 4.58 4.06 -4.00
N PRO A 167 4.20 3.53 -2.82
CA PRO A 167 3.52 4.30 -1.79
C PRO A 167 4.32 5.50 -1.27
N GLN A 168 5.62 5.54 -1.48
CA GLN A 168 6.47 6.66 -1.09
C GLN A 168 6.13 7.95 -1.85
N GLU A 169 5.49 7.88 -3.03
CA GLU A 169 5.01 9.06 -3.76
C GLU A 169 4.03 9.91 -2.92
N TRP A 170 3.26 9.27 -2.03
CA TRP A 170 2.29 9.95 -1.13
C TRP A 170 2.79 10.09 0.30
N LEU A 171 3.62 9.16 0.77
CA LEU A 171 4.01 9.05 2.17
C LEU A 171 5.40 9.60 2.50
N SER A 172 6.23 9.94 1.49
CA SER A 172 7.59 10.46 1.74
C SER A 172 7.67 11.59 2.78
N PRO A 173 6.73 12.56 2.81
CA PRO A 173 6.79 13.61 3.82
C PRO A 173 6.53 13.13 5.26
N LEU A 174 5.93 11.94 5.40
CA LEU A 174 5.53 11.33 6.69
C LEU A 174 6.51 10.26 7.15
N ILE A 175 7.34 9.72 6.23
CA ILE A 175 8.33 8.68 6.54
C ILE A 175 9.60 9.33 7.06
N THR A 176 10.06 8.85 8.21
CA THR A 176 11.34 9.25 8.77
C THR A 176 12.43 8.28 8.29
N ASP A 177 13.35 8.77 7.46
CA ASP A 177 14.57 8.05 7.05
C ASP A 177 15.75 9.02 7.01
N ASP A 178 16.54 8.99 8.07
CA ASP A 178 17.75 9.81 8.25
C ASP A 178 19.02 9.01 7.97
N VAL A 179 18.91 7.75 7.50
CA VAL A 179 20.04 6.85 7.33
C VAL A 179 20.52 6.85 5.88
N ALA A 180 21.71 7.40 5.66
CA ALA A 180 22.32 7.33 4.33
C ALA A 180 22.57 5.87 3.90
N PRO A 181 22.32 5.51 2.63
CA PRO A 181 22.55 4.16 2.14
C PRO A 181 24.04 3.78 2.21
N GLU A 182 24.31 2.56 2.63
CA GLU A 182 25.66 1.99 2.69
C GLU A 182 25.79 0.81 1.73
N VAL A 183 26.65 0.95 0.73
CA VAL A 183 26.98 -0.18 -0.16
C VAL A 183 27.98 -1.09 0.58
N ARG A 184 27.51 -2.27 0.99
CA ARG A 184 28.33 -3.26 1.73
C ARG A 184 29.03 -4.24 0.82
N ASN A 185 28.28 -4.81 -0.13
CA ASN A 185 28.76 -5.82 -1.04
C ASN A 185 28.20 -5.60 -2.45
N LEU A 186 28.99 -5.97 -3.46
CA LEU A 186 28.54 -6.11 -4.82
C LEU A 186 28.62 -7.60 -5.19
N VAL A 187 27.48 -8.20 -5.56
CA VAL A 187 27.39 -9.63 -5.87
C VAL A 187 26.98 -9.81 -7.32
N PHE A 188 27.79 -10.54 -8.08
CA PHE A 188 27.46 -10.90 -9.44
C PHE A 188 27.10 -12.38 -9.52
N TYR A 189 26.05 -12.67 -10.26
CA TYR A 189 25.68 -14.02 -10.65
C TYR A 189 25.89 -14.20 -12.15
N THR A 190 26.51 -15.32 -12.57
CA THR A 190 26.64 -15.60 -14.00
C THR A 190 25.26 -15.99 -14.57
N HIS A 191 24.99 -15.57 -15.81
CA HIS A 191 23.76 -15.90 -16.51
C HIS A 191 23.53 -17.40 -16.68
N GLU A 192 24.62 -18.18 -16.82
CA GLU A 192 24.59 -19.65 -16.94
C GLU A 192 24.02 -20.34 -15.70
N GLY A 193 24.03 -19.67 -14.56
CA GLY A 193 23.48 -20.18 -13.30
C GLY A 193 21.97 -20.12 -13.16
N VAL A 194 21.25 -19.46 -14.06
CA VAL A 194 19.78 -19.32 -13.98
C VAL A 194 19.08 -20.60 -14.45
N MET A 195 19.75 -21.41 -15.28
CA MET A 195 19.18 -22.62 -15.89
C MET A 195 19.93 -23.92 -15.56
N GLY A 196 20.97 -23.89 -14.73
CA GLY A 196 21.77 -25.06 -14.40
C GLY A 196 22.54 -24.95 -13.07
N ASN A 197 22.94 -26.09 -12.52
CA ASN A 197 23.52 -26.28 -11.18
C ASN A 197 24.90 -25.62 -10.95
N THR A 198 25.32 -24.64 -11.75
CA THR A 198 26.69 -24.06 -11.71
C THR A 198 26.69 -22.54 -11.62
N THR A 199 25.77 -21.95 -10.82
CA THR A 199 25.82 -20.49 -10.55
C THR A 199 27.13 -20.13 -9.87
N ARG A 200 28.00 -19.41 -10.55
CA ARG A 200 29.19 -18.81 -9.92
C ARG A 200 28.75 -17.48 -9.27
N ARG A 201 28.75 -17.47 -7.96
CA ARG A 201 28.57 -16.24 -7.15
C ARG A 201 29.96 -15.61 -6.98
N MET A 202 30.13 -14.39 -7.44
CA MET A 202 31.30 -13.55 -7.16
C MET A 202 30.89 -12.41 -6.26
N GLU A 203 31.54 -12.29 -5.10
CA GLU A 203 31.26 -11.23 -4.15
C GLU A 203 32.48 -10.32 -4.00
N ARG A 204 32.26 -9.00 -3.97
CA ARG A 204 33.26 -7.99 -3.66
C ARG A 204 32.74 -7.14 -2.52
N LYS A 205 33.49 -7.04 -1.44
CA LYS A 205 33.15 -6.08 -0.36
C LYS A 205 33.39 -4.67 -0.86
N ALA A 206 32.48 -3.79 -0.54
CA ALA A 206 32.66 -2.37 -0.77
C ALA A 206 33.79 -1.86 0.13
N VAL A 207 34.72 -1.13 -0.43
CA VAL A 207 35.79 -0.44 0.30
C VAL A 207 35.42 1.03 0.32
N ARG A 208 35.39 1.63 1.50
CA ARG A 208 35.12 3.06 1.63
C ARG A 208 36.22 3.84 0.90
N ALA A 209 35.87 4.56 -0.14
CA ALA A 209 36.82 5.48 -0.80
C ALA A 209 37.27 6.57 0.16
N SER A 210 38.51 6.93 0.16
CA SER A 210 38.97 8.12 0.88
C SER A 210 38.27 9.35 0.34
N ALA A 211 37.96 10.31 1.20
CA ALA A 211 37.26 11.54 0.83
C ALA A 211 37.95 12.21 -0.38
N GLY A 212 37.23 12.30 -1.52
CA GLY A 212 37.72 12.93 -2.76
C GLY A 212 37.92 12.03 -3.97
N SER A 213 37.71 10.73 -3.87
CA SER A 213 37.71 9.81 -5.03
C SER A 213 36.29 9.29 -5.32
N TYR A 214 35.68 9.82 -6.38
CA TYR A 214 34.51 9.24 -7.05
C TYR A 214 34.98 8.44 -8.27
#